data_e460044e2510786be5e394db6c81c6d2
#
_entry.id   e460044e2510786be5e394db6c81c6d2
#
_cell.length_a   1.000
_cell.length_b   1.000
_cell.length_c   1.000
_cell.angle_alpha   90.00
_cell.angle_beta   90.00
_cell.angle_gamma   90.00
#
_symmetry.space_group_name_H-M   'P 1'
#
loop_
_entity.id
_entity.type
_entity.pdbx_description
1 polymer ?
#
loop_
_entity_poly.entity_id
_entity_poly.type
_entity_poly.pdbx_seq_one_letter_code
_entity_poly.pdbx_strand_id
1 'polypeptide(L)'
;MHKKHMCRWLLPGLLGLALCAPVPNTYAATIEAGFSPEGTALQLVLKTIESSQQEVRLMGYSFTSPEVVRSLIAAKRRGVDVRVVLDLKANTGKNNNASRAAMNLLAGAGIPVRTVSAYKILHDKVIVTDGRNTQVGSFNFSRAADRSNSENVLVVWDDPVLARSYLNHWTSRWAQGTDWKQTY
;
A
#
# COMPACT_ATOMS: atom_id res chain seq x y z
N MET A 1 20.72 -83.39 36.01
CA MET A 1 20.58 -82.77 34.65
C MET A 1 19.55 -81.67 34.72
N HIS A 2 19.97 -80.41 34.81
CA HIS A 2 19.11 -79.24 34.90
C HIS A 2 19.21 -78.44 33.57
N LYS A 3 18.11 -78.41 32.82
CA LYS A 3 18.00 -77.57 31.62
C LYS A 3 17.58 -76.18 32.05
N LYS A 4 18.41 -75.17 31.76
CA LYS A 4 18.12 -73.76 31.92
C LYS A 4 17.34 -73.30 30.66
N HIS A 5 16.13 -72.87 30.82
CA HIS A 5 15.35 -72.16 29.78
C HIS A 5 15.79 -70.68 29.77
N MET A 6 16.30 -70.22 28.65
CA MET A 6 16.70 -68.86 28.41
C MET A 6 15.53 -68.09 27.76
N CYS A 7 14.94 -67.22 28.55
CA CYS A 7 13.84 -66.36 28.09
C CYS A 7 14.37 -65.18 27.32
N ARG A 8 14.09 -65.14 26.00
CA ARG A 8 14.49 -63.97 25.13
C ARG A 8 13.35 -62.95 25.21
N TRP A 9 13.62 -61.79 25.81
CA TRP A 9 12.79 -60.64 25.77
C TRP A 9 12.92 -59.92 24.42
N LEU A 10 11.84 -59.87 23.62
CA LEU A 10 11.76 -59.02 22.43
C LEU A 10 11.28 -57.62 22.86
N LEU A 11 12.14 -56.63 22.70
CA LEU A 11 11.74 -55.21 22.81
C LEU A 11 11.01 -54.80 21.54
N PRO A 12 9.80 -54.20 21.62
CA PRO A 12 9.18 -53.56 20.47
C PRO A 12 9.89 -52.24 20.17
N GLY A 13 10.46 -52.11 18.98
CA GLY A 13 11.00 -50.85 18.47
C GLY A 13 9.86 -49.84 18.25
N LEU A 14 9.86 -48.74 18.98
CA LEU A 14 9.03 -47.59 18.70
C LEU A 14 9.55 -46.90 17.41
N LEU A 15 8.82 -47.09 16.30
CA LEU A 15 9.03 -46.36 15.06
C LEU A 15 8.45 -44.94 15.26
N GLY A 16 9.30 -43.96 15.57
CA GLY A 16 8.92 -42.55 15.71
C GLY A 16 8.53 -41.95 14.35
N LEU A 17 7.24 -41.72 14.11
CA LEU A 17 6.76 -40.95 12.97
C LEU A 17 7.12 -39.50 13.20
N ALA A 18 8.20 -39.01 12.52
CA ALA A 18 8.53 -37.60 12.49
C ALA A 18 7.45 -36.86 11.65
N LEU A 19 6.52 -36.15 12.30
CA LEU A 19 5.63 -35.22 11.64
C LEU A 19 6.49 -34.06 11.09
N CYS A 20 6.77 -34.07 9.79
CA CYS A 20 7.29 -32.91 9.08
C CYS A 20 6.18 -31.85 9.01
N ALA A 21 6.14 -30.90 9.94
CA ALA A 21 5.29 -29.74 9.84
C ALA A 21 5.75 -28.89 8.61
N PRO A 22 4.83 -28.41 7.76
CA PRO A 22 5.21 -27.55 6.65
C PRO A 22 5.85 -26.28 7.21
N VAL A 23 7.10 -26.03 6.82
CA VAL A 23 7.79 -24.77 7.14
C VAL A 23 7.05 -23.67 6.35
N PRO A 24 6.50 -22.63 7.01
CA PRO A 24 5.87 -21.54 6.27
C PRO A 24 6.91 -20.91 5.34
N ASN A 25 6.59 -20.80 4.05
CA ASN A 25 7.41 -20.08 3.08
C ASN A 25 7.45 -18.59 3.49
N THR A 26 8.47 -18.19 4.22
CA THR A 26 8.76 -16.78 4.49
C THR A 26 9.40 -16.20 3.23
N TYR A 27 8.61 -15.61 2.36
CA TYR A 27 9.16 -14.74 1.31
C TYR A 27 9.79 -13.53 2.01
N ALA A 28 11.06 -13.28 1.76
CA ALA A 28 11.70 -12.05 2.20
C ALA A 28 11.08 -10.86 1.46
N ALA A 29 10.74 -9.79 2.17
CA ALA A 29 10.27 -8.56 1.57
C ALA A 29 11.31 -8.03 0.56
N THR A 30 10.84 -7.63 -0.62
CA THR A 30 11.69 -6.99 -1.64
C THR A 30 11.54 -5.48 -1.53
N ILE A 31 12.64 -4.74 -1.65
CA ILE A 31 12.65 -3.28 -1.56
C ILE A 31 13.11 -2.71 -2.89
N GLU A 32 12.33 -1.76 -3.41
CA GLU A 32 12.69 -0.97 -4.59
C GLU A 32 12.70 0.51 -4.25
N ALA A 33 13.65 1.25 -4.83
CA ALA A 33 13.74 2.70 -4.71
C ALA A 33 13.68 3.38 -6.07
N GLY A 34 13.04 4.54 -6.12
CA GLY A 34 12.95 5.39 -7.30
C GLY A 34 13.19 6.85 -6.95
N PHE A 35 13.64 7.62 -7.91
CA PHE A 35 14.03 9.03 -7.71
C PHE A 35 13.46 9.90 -8.83
N SER A 36 13.32 11.21 -8.54
CA SER A 36 13.04 12.24 -9.52
C SER A 36 14.07 13.37 -9.40
N PRO A 37 14.37 14.07 -10.49
CA PRO A 37 13.63 14.10 -11.77
C PRO A 37 14.00 12.98 -12.75
N GLU A 38 14.75 11.95 -12.34
CA GLU A 38 15.22 10.83 -13.19
C GLU A 38 14.06 9.96 -13.75
N GLY A 39 12.82 10.18 -13.28
CA GLY A 39 11.60 9.54 -13.76
C GLY A 39 11.28 8.20 -13.09
N THR A 40 12.21 7.61 -12.34
CA THR A 40 11.99 6.29 -11.71
C THR A 40 11.03 6.37 -10.51
N ALA A 41 10.91 7.52 -9.83
CA ALA A 41 9.96 7.73 -8.74
C ALA A 41 8.51 7.57 -9.21
N LEU A 42 8.11 8.29 -10.28
CA LEU A 42 6.75 8.16 -10.83
C LEU A 42 6.48 6.75 -11.34
N GLN A 43 7.43 6.13 -12.06
CA GLN A 43 7.30 4.76 -12.54
C GLN A 43 7.02 3.77 -11.40
N LEU A 44 7.72 3.91 -10.28
CA LEU A 44 7.54 3.04 -9.13
C LEU A 44 6.19 3.27 -8.41
N VAL A 45 5.73 4.52 -8.31
CA VAL A 45 4.38 4.85 -7.84
C VAL A 45 3.31 4.19 -8.71
N LEU A 46 3.42 4.30 -10.04
CA LEU A 46 2.47 3.71 -10.98
C LEU A 46 2.51 2.18 -10.91
N LYS A 47 3.70 1.56 -10.88
CA LYS A 47 3.88 0.11 -10.69
C LYS A 47 3.16 -0.38 -9.44
N THR A 48 3.25 0.36 -8.33
CA THR A 48 2.58 -0.01 -7.07
C THR A 48 1.06 -0.04 -7.21
N ILE A 49 0.46 0.95 -7.90
CA ILE A 49 -1.00 0.99 -8.14
C ILE A 49 -1.42 -0.08 -9.15
N GLU A 50 -0.64 -0.27 -10.22
CA GLU A 50 -0.97 -1.18 -11.31
C GLU A 50 -0.89 -2.65 -10.91
N SER A 51 0.01 -3.00 -9.97
CA SER A 51 0.13 -4.36 -9.42
C SER A 51 -1.02 -4.77 -8.50
N SER A 52 -1.84 -3.81 -8.03
CA SER A 52 -2.93 -4.09 -7.09
C SER A 52 -4.02 -4.99 -7.68
N GLN A 53 -4.50 -5.93 -6.88
CA GLN A 53 -5.54 -6.90 -7.25
C GLN A 53 -6.83 -6.76 -6.43
N GLN A 54 -6.74 -6.28 -5.18
CA GLN A 54 -7.86 -6.22 -4.24
C GLN A 54 -8.14 -4.80 -3.76
N GLU A 55 -7.11 -4.10 -3.28
CA GLU A 55 -7.30 -2.77 -2.71
C GLU A 55 -6.12 -1.83 -2.94
N VAL A 56 -6.43 -0.52 -3.03
CA VAL A 56 -5.48 0.59 -2.97
C VAL A 56 -5.94 1.59 -1.91
N ARG A 57 -5.05 1.90 -0.98
CA ARG A 57 -5.23 2.94 0.03
C ARG A 57 -4.16 4.00 -0.15
N LEU A 58 -4.57 5.14 -0.72
CA LEU A 58 -3.68 6.28 -0.94
C LEU A 58 -3.90 7.36 0.10
N MET A 59 -2.81 7.93 0.61
CA MET A 59 -2.80 9.10 1.49
C MET A 59 -1.80 10.12 0.96
N GLY A 60 -2.24 11.37 0.72
CA GLY A 60 -1.42 12.38 0.05
C GLY A 60 -1.57 13.78 0.59
N TYR A 61 -0.47 14.56 0.50
CA TYR A 61 -0.48 16.00 0.74
C TYR A 61 -0.94 16.76 -0.50
N SER A 62 -0.09 16.93 -1.51
CA SER A 62 -0.45 17.57 -2.79
C SER A 62 -0.79 16.49 -3.83
N PHE A 63 -1.93 16.64 -4.50
CA PHE A 63 -2.46 15.66 -5.43
C PHE A 63 -2.92 16.31 -6.73
N THR A 64 -2.05 16.32 -7.74
CA THR A 64 -2.29 16.97 -9.04
C THR A 64 -1.84 16.12 -10.24
N SER A 65 -1.19 14.94 -10.02
CA SER A 65 -0.64 14.12 -11.11
C SER A 65 -1.74 13.45 -11.94
N PRO A 66 -1.89 13.76 -13.21
CA PRO A 66 -2.86 13.09 -14.09
C PRO A 66 -2.49 11.61 -14.32
N GLU A 67 -1.20 11.25 -14.24
CA GLU A 67 -0.71 9.88 -14.37
C GLU A 67 -1.23 9.02 -13.22
N VAL A 68 -1.08 9.51 -11.97
CA VAL A 68 -1.59 8.82 -10.77
C VAL A 68 -3.11 8.71 -10.80
N VAL A 69 -3.82 9.79 -11.18
CA VAL A 69 -5.29 9.77 -11.35
C VAL A 69 -5.73 8.68 -12.33
N ARG A 70 -5.10 8.62 -13.51
CA ARG A 70 -5.42 7.59 -14.53
C ARG A 70 -5.16 6.18 -14.02
N SER A 71 -4.04 5.94 -13.34
CA SER A 71 -3.69 4.63 -12.76
C SER A 71 -4.70 4.18 -11.70
N LEU A 72 -5.13 5.09 -10.79
CA LEU A 72 -6.17 4.80 -9.80
C LEU A 72 -7.53 4.46 -10.44
N ILE A 73 -7.93 5.23 -11.48
CA ILE A 73 -9.17 4.96 -12.23
C ILE A 73 -9.07 3.61 -12.96
N ALA A 74 -7.91 3.29 -13.55
CA ALA A 74 -7.68 1.99 -14.17
C ALA A 74 -7.76 0.84 -13.16
N ALA A 75 -7.19 1.01 -11.96
CA ALA A 75 -7.32 0.04 -10.86
C ALA A 75 -8.80 -0.16 -10.48
N LYS A 76 -9.56 0.92 -10.31
CA LYS A 76 -11.00 0.87 -10.04
C LYS A 76 -11.78 0.10 -11.11
N ARG A 77 -11.46 0.33 -12.40
CA ARG A 77 -12.09 -0.39 -13.53
C ARG A 77 -11.76 -1.88 -13.54
N ARG A 78 -10.62 -2.30 -12.98
CA ARG A 78 -10.27 -3.72 -12.77
C ARG A 78 -11.03 -4.37 -11.60
N GLY A 79 -11.85 -3.60 -10.85
CA GLY A 79 -12.59 -4.07 -9.69
C GLY A 79 -11.88 -3.88 -8.35
N VAL A 80 -10.72 -3.21 -8.33
CA VAL A 80 -9.97 -2.93 -7.11
C VAL A 80 -10.72 -1.91 -6.23
N ASP A 81 -10.79 -2.13 -4.90
CA ASP A 81 -11.34 -1.16 -3.94
C ASP A 81 -10.34 -0.04 -3.69
N VAL A 82 -10.49 1.06 -4.43
CA VAL A 82 -9.63 2.24 -4.34
C VAL A 82 -10.26 3.27 -3.43
N ARG A 83 -9.48 3.78 -2.45
CA ARG A 83 -9.89 4.90 -1.58
C ARG A 83 -8.73 5.86 -1.38
N VAL A 84 -9.03 7.16 -1.35
CA VAL A 84 -8.04 8.25 -1.29
C VAL A 84 -8.36 9.21 -0.16
N VAL A 85 -7.35 9.54 0.66
CA VAL A 85 -7.43 10.58 1.70
C VAL A 85 -6.35 11.63 1.45
N LEU A 86 -6.73 12.92 1.50
CA LEU A 86 -5.88 14.04 1.13
C LEU A 86 -5.94 15.16 2.16
N ASP A 87 -4.87 15.98 2.21
CA ASP A 87 -4.90 17.23 2.96
C ASP A 87 -5.94 18.20 2.37
N LEU A 88 -6.83 18.74 3.20
CA LEU A 88 -7.87 19.66 2.74
C LEU A 88 -7.26 20.94 2.15
N LYS A 89 -6.37 21.60 2.91
CA LYS A 89 -5.87 22.91 2.56
C LYS A 89 -4.97 22.89 1.32
N ALA A 90 -4.13 21.86 1.21
CA ALA A 90 -3.24 21.68 0.07
C ALA A 90 -4.01 21.41 -1.25
N ASN A 91 -5.24 20.89 -1.18
CA ASN A 91 -5.99 20.49 -2.37
C ASN A 91 -7.22 21.37 -2.67
N THR A 92 -7.64 22.26 -1.76
CA THR A 92 -8.82 23.10 -1.94
C THR A 92 -8.56 24.60 -1.91
N GLY A 93 -7.31 25.07 -1.70
CA GLY A 93 -6.92 26.48 -1.72
C GLY A 93 -7.30 27.20 -3.03
N LYS A 94 -7.38 28.53 -3.01
CA LYS A 94 -7.90 29.36 -4.13
C LYS A 94 -7.28 29.03 -5.50
N ASN A 95 -6.01 28.63 -5.55
CA ASN A 95 -5.27 28.38 -6.81
C ASN A 95 -5.10 26.88 -7.12
N ASN A 96 -5.82 25.97 -6.42
CA ASN A 96 -5.63 24.52 -6.55
C ASN A 96 -6.66 23.87 -7.51
N ASN A 97 -6.91 24.50 -8.65
CA ASN A 97 -7.84 23.98 -9.66
C ASN A 97 -7.44 22.58 -10.17
N ALA A 98 -6.12 22.33 -10.32
CA ALA A 98 -5.63 21.03 -10.75
C ALA A 98 -5.95 19.92 -9.73
N SER A 99 -5.80 20.19 -8.43
CA SER A 99 -6.17 19.24 -7.37
C SER A 99 -7.69 18.99 -7.33
N ARG A 100 -8.51 20.05 -7.46
CA ARG A 100 -9.98 19.90 -7.52
C ARG A 100 -10.40 19.06 -8.72
N ALA A 101 -9.82 19.33 -9.90
CA ALA A 101 -10.08 18.53 -11.10
C ALA A 101 -9.69 17.06 -10.88
N ALA A 102 -8.53 16.78 -10.28
CA ALA A 102 -8.08 15.44 -9.97
C ALA A 102 -9.07 14.72 -9.02
N MET A 103 -9.47 15.36 -7.93
CA MET A 103 -10.45 14.81 -6.99
C MET A 103 -11.83 14.59 -7.63
N ASN A 104 -12.29 15.52 -8.49
CA ASN A 104 -13.55 15.38 -9.23
C ASN A 104 -13.50 14.20 -10.21
N LEU A 105 -12.37 13.97 -10.90
CA LEU A 105 -12.19 12.82 -11.79
C LEU A 105 -12.25 11.50 -11.02
N LEU A 106 -11.62 11.43 -9.85
CA LEU A 106 -11.69 10.23 -9.00
C LEU A 106 -13.13 9.98 -8.51
N ALA A 107 -13.78 11.01 -7.97
CA ALA A 107 -15.15 10.90 -7.47
C ALA A 107 -16.12 10.51 -8.59
N GLY A 108 -15.98 11.10 -9.80
CA GLY A 108 -16.77 10.75 -10.99
C GLY A 108 -16.55 9.31 -11.47
N ALA A 109 -15.38 8.74 -11.19
CA ALA A 109 -15.09 7.32 -11.45
C ALA A 109 -15.57 6.38 -10.30
N GLY A 110 -16.28 6.90 -9.30
CA GLY A 110 -16.79 6.12 -8.17
C GLY A 110 -15.68 5.73 -7.16
N ILE A 111 -14.60 6.49 -7.11
CA ILE A 111 -13.54 6.34 -6.11
C ILE A 111 -13.86 7.27 -4.94
N PRO A 112 -14.09 6.75 -3.72
CA PRO A 112 -14.26 7.58 -2.54
C PRO A 112 -13.00 8.40 -2.25
N VAL A 113 -13.18 9.73 -2.15
CA VAL A 113 -12.14 10.68 -1.76
C VAL A 113 -12.57 11.38 -0.49
N ARG A 114 -11.69 11.45 0.51
CA ARG A 114 -11.88 12.24 1.72
C ARG A 114 -10.79 13.28 1.88
N THR A 115 -11.14 14.41 2.48
CA THR A 115 -10.19 15.47 2.83
C THR A 115 -10.11 15.62 4.35
N VAL A 116 -8.89 15.83 4.87
CA VAL A 116 -8.61 15.94 6.32
C VAL A 116 -8.12 17.33 6.64
N SER A 117 -8.70 17.95 7.70
CA SER A 117 -8.32 19.24 8.25
C SER A 117 -7.90 19.20 9.72
N ALA A 118 -7.85 18.00 10.31
CA ALA A 118 -7.55 17.81 11.73
C ALA A 118 -6.10 18.17 12.11
N TYR A 119 -5.21 18.28 11.12
CA TYR A 119 -3.79 18.63 11.29
C TYR A 119 -3.48 19.96 10.64
N LYS A 120 -2.39 20.61 11.09
CA LYS A 120 -1.84 21.77 10.38
C LYS A 120 -1.58 21.46 8.91
N ILE A 121 -1.01 20.29 8.64
CA ILE A 121 -0.86 19.65 7.34
C ILE A 121 -0.92 18.12 7.50
N LEU A 122 -1.64 17.41 6.63
CA LEU A 122 -1.50 15.97 6.46
C LEU A 122 -0.42 15.77 5.39
N HIS A 123 0.83 15.52 5.83
CA HIS A 123 2.00 15.57 4.94
C HIS A 123 2.46 14.18 4.45
N ASP A 124 1.61 13.20 4.55
CA ASP A 124 1.88 11.84 4.10
C ASP A 124 1.93 11.71 2.58
N LYS A 125 2.72 10.79 2.06
CA LYS A 125 2.79 10.35 0.68
C LYS A 125 2.91 8.82 0.72
N VAL A 126 1.78 8.16 0.84
CA VAL A 126 1.72 6.72 1.13
C VAL A 126 0.71 6.05 0.20
N ILE A 127 1.08 4.89 -0.31
CA ILE A 127 0.17 3.96 -0.96
C ILE A 127 0.36 2.59 -0.31
N VAL A 128 -0.73 1.97 0.11
CA VAL A 128 -0.73 0.56 0.51
C VAL A 128 -1.60 -0.21 -0.46
N THR A 129 -1.10 -1.34 -0.99
CA THR A 129 -1.87 -2.21 -1.88
C THR A 129 -1.97 -3.62 -1.32
N ASP A 130 -3.18 -4.19 -1.42
CA ASP A 130 -3.50 -5.59 -1.11
C ASP A 130 -3.10 -6.03 0.31
N GLY A 131 -2.99 -5.07 1.25
CA GLY A 131 -2.56 -5.33 2.63
C GLY A 131 -1.14 -5.89 2.78
N ARG A 132 -0.29 -5.77 1.75
CA ARG A 132 1.04 -6.39 1.72
C ARG A 132 2.15 -5.53 1.14
N ASN A 133 1.84 -4.56 0.27
CA ASN A 133 2.86 -3.69 -0.31
C ASN A 133 2.70 -2.27 0.22
N THR A 134 3.80 -1.60 0.51
CA THR A 134 3.80 -0.24 1.06
C THR A 134 4.75 0.65 0.29
N GLN A 135 4.21 1.72 -0.32
CA GLN A 135 4.99 2.80 -0.93
C GLN A 135 5.03 3.99 0.01
N VAL A 136 6.21 4.54 0.22
CA VAL A 136 6.46 5.77 0.99
C VAL A 136 7.56 6.60 0.34
N GLY A 137 7.72 7.84 0.77
CA GLY A 137 8.82 8.73 0.33
C GLY A 137 8.49 10.20 0.47
N SER A 138 9.28 11.03 -0.18
CA SER A 138 9.06 12.48 -0.22
C SER A 138 8.15 12.90 -1.39
N PHE A 139 7.95 12.03 -2.39
CA PHE A 139 7.29 12.28 -3.66
C PHE A 139 5.81 12.63 -3.49
N ASN A 140 5.46 13.93 -3.60
CA ASN A 140 4.06 14.32 -3.74
C ASN A 140 3.48 13.78 -5.06
N PHE A 141 2.21 13.42 -5.08
CA PHE A 141 1.55 12.95 -6.30
C PHE A 141 1.24 14.13 -7.22
N SER A 142 2.30 14.79 -7.72
CA SER A 142 2.24 16.03 -8.48
C SER A 142 3.26 16.06 -9.62
N ARG A 143 3.00 16.90 -10.63
CA ARG A 143 3.95 17.12 -11.73
C ARG A 143 5.27 17.73 -11.27
N ALA A 144 5.24 18.60 -10.26
CA ALA A 144 6.46 19.20 -9.74
C ALA A 144 7.37 18.15 -9.09
N ALA A 145 6.78 17.21 -8.34
CA ALA A 145 7.54 16.09 -7.76
C ALA A 145 8.16 15.19 -8.84
N ASP A 146 7.47 14.98 -9.96
CA ASP A 146 7.97 14.15 -11.07
C ASP A 146 9.12 14.80 -11.83
N ARG A 147 9.04 16.14 -12.11
CA ARG A 147 9.86 16.77 -13.15
C ARG A 147 10.84 17.81 -12.65
N SER A 148 10.63 18.36 -11.47
CA SER A 148 11.34 19.57 -11.03
C SER A 148 12.00 19.43 -9.68
N ASN A 149 11.47 18.59 -8.81
CA ASN A 149 12.00 18.38 -7.46
C ASN A 149 12.96 17.20 -7.44
N SER A 150 13.90 17.22 -6.49
CA SER A 150 14.63 16.03 -6.07
C SER A 150 13.80 15.31 -5.03
N GLU A 151 13.22 14.14 -5.39
CA GLU A 151 12.36 13.36 -4.53
C GLU A 151 12.79 11.88 -4.53
N ASN A 152 12.28 11.14 -3.55
CA ASN A 152 12.47 9.70 -3.47
C ASN A 152 11.14 8.97 -3.27
N VAL A 153 11.12 7.73 -3.72
CA VAL A 153 10.07 6.74 -3.47
C VAL A 153 10.73 5.45 -3.04
N LEU A 154 10.21 4.83 -2.01
CA LEU A 154 10.56 3.48 -1.57
C LEU A 154 9.32 2.61 -1.60
N VAL A 155 9.43 1.41 -2.14
CA VAL A 155 8.36 0.39 -2.03
C VAL A 155 8.92 -0.84 -1.35
N VAL A 156 8.22 -1.28 -0.32
CA VAL A 156 8.44 -2.57 0.34
C VAL A 156 7.34 -3.50 -0.14
N TRP A 157 7.75 -4.53 -0.90
CA TRP A 157 6.87 -5.54 -1.45
C TRP A 157 6.75 -6.74 -0.51
N ASP A 158 5.56 -7.30 -0.42
CA ASP A 158 5.28 -8.53 0.32
C ASP A 158 5.63 -8.50 1.81
N ASP A 159 5.43 -7.35 2.47
CA ASP A 159 5.53 -7.20 3.92
C ASP A 159 4.16 -6.85 4.54
N PRO A 160 3.33 -7.84 4.90
CA PRO A 160 2.02 -7.61 5.48
C PRO A 160 2.08 -6.98 6.89
N VAL A 161 3.20 -7.10 7.60
CA VAL A 161 3.36 -6.50 8.94
C VAL A 161 3.52 -4.99 8.80
N LEU A 162 4.40 -4.54 7.92
CA LEU A 162 4.58 -3.13 7.59
C LEU A 162 3.30 -2.55 6.99
N ALA A 163 2.70 -3.22 6.00
CA ALA A 163 1.47 -2.78 5.36
C ALA A 163 0.35 -2.58 6.38
N ARG A 164 0.17 -3.48 7.35
CA ARG A 164 -0.81 -3.35 8.43
C ARG A 164 -0.57 -2.11 9.28
N SER A 165 0.68 -1.79 9.61
CA SER A 165 1.03 -0.58 10.36
C SER A 165 0.57 0.67 9.61
N TYR A 166 0.86 0.77 8.29
CA TYR A 166 0.44 1.90 7.46
C TYR A 166 -1.07 1.92 7.20
N LEU A 167 -1.74 0.77 7.09
CA LEU A 167 -3.20 0.69 6.98
C LEU A 167 -3.89 1.18 8.26
N ASN A 168 -3.38 0.87 9.44
CA ASN A 168 -3.91 1.40 10.69
C ASN A 168 -3.77 2.93 10.75
N HIS A 169 -2.63 3.45 10.33
CA HIS A 169 -2.40 4.89 10.21
C HIS A 169 -3.37 5.51 9.19
N TRP A 170 -3.47 4.97 7.98
CA TRP A 170 -4.39 5.41 6.94
C TRP A 170 -5.85 5.40 7.44
N THR A 171 -6.28 4.31 8.07
CA THR A 171 -7.65 4.16 8.60
C THR A 171 -7.98 5.26 9.60
N SER A 172 -7.05 5.63 10.47
CA SER A 172 -7.24 6.72 11.42
C SER A 172 -7.42 8.08 10.72
N ARG A 173 -6.72 8.33 9.61
CA ARG A 173 -6.88 9.56 8.80
C ARG A 173 -8.17 9.52 8.00
N TRP A 174 -8.53 8.37 7.47
CA TRP A 174 -9.80 8.15 6.79
C TRP A 174 -10.99 8.46 7.71
N ALA A 175 -10.97 7.99 8.95
CA ALA A 175 -12.02 8.24 9.94
C ALA A 175 -12.21 9.73 10.28
N GLN A 176 -11.14 10.54 10.21
CA GLN A 176 -11.15 11.98 10.44
C GLN A 176 -11.52 12.79 9.19
N GLY A 177 -11.60 12.14 8.03
CA GLY A 177 -11.84 12.81 6.76
C GLY A 177 -13.31 13.10 6.50
N THR A 178 -13.58 14.17 5.75
CA THR A 178 -14.88 14.52 5.20
C THR A 178 -14.94 14.11 3.73
N ASP A 179 -16.06 13.51 3.32
CA ASP A 179 -16.26 13.08 1.95
C ASP A 179 -16.18 14.25 0.98
N TRP A 180 -15.36 14.10 -0.07
CA TRP A 180 -15.31 15.06 -1.15
C TRP A 180 -16.58 14.96 -2.01
N LYS A 181 -17.27 16.09 -2.15
CA LYS A 181 -18.40 16.21 -3.07
C LYS A 181 -17.93 16.95 -4.32
N GLN A 182 -18.27 16.43 -5.50
CA GLN A 182 -17.96 17.11 -6.75
C GLN A 182 -18.52 18.53 -6.72
N THR A 183 -17.67 19.48 -7.04
CA THR A 183 -18.06 20.89 -7.27
C THR A 183 -17.93 21.17 -8.76
N TYR A 184 -19.02 21.56 -9.36
CA TYR A 184 -19.10 22.03 -10.76
C TYR A 184 -18.88 23.53 -10.82
#